data_088cf5e3cbc82924ac71b648f26ab63c
#
_entry.id   088cf5e3cbc82924ac71b648f26ab63c
#
_cell.length_a   1.000
_cell.length_b   1.000
_cell.length_c   1.000
_cell.angle_alpha   90.00
_cell.angle_beta   90.00
_cell.angle_gamma   90.00
#
_symmetry.space_group_name_H-M   'P 1'
#
loop_
_entity.id
_entity.type
_entity.pdbx_description
1 polymer ?
#
loop_
_entity_poly.entity_id
_entity_poly.type
_entity_poly.pdbx_seq_one_letter_code
_entity_poly.pdbx_strand_id
1 'polypeptide(L)'
;MKKHNFSAGPSILSGEVFDKASKSILNFDGIDLSILEISHRSKEFVNVMNESRRMSLHLLDLDENEYTSLFLQGGASLQFLMIAYNFLNSKAGYVDTGSWSTKAMKEAKLFGEVIEIASSKENNFNYIPKDYKISDDMDYAHITTNNTIYGTQFHKIPESPCPLFSDMSSDIFSRNLNFNEFDLIYAGAQKNIGPAGATLVVLKKEILESICRTVPSMLNYKIHFDKDSMFNTPPVFSVYACMLSLKWLEKKGGIEVVENLNRKKSEILYSEIDSDDVFSGFANVDDRSIMNVTFNLNDEKHKDIFDKMLIENNISGLNGHRSVGGYRASIYNAMDISSVEILIDTIKKFKNYI
;
A
#
# COMPACT_ATOMS: atom_id res chain seq x y z
N MET A 1 -8.52 25.28 10.41
CA MET A 1 -7.20 24.67 10.14
C MET A 1 -7.40 23.26 9.55
N LYS A 2 -6.54 22.84 8.62
CA LYS A 2 -6.58 21.48 8.07
C LYS A 2 -6.14 20.49 9.17
N LYS A 3 -6.83 19.35 9.30
CA LYS A 3 -6.44 18.31 10.26
C LYS A 3 -5.17 17.59 9.81
N HIS A 4 -4.33 17.20 10.78
CA HIS A 4 -3.21 16.30 10.58
C HIS A 4 -3.73 14.85 10.56
N ASN A 5 -3.92 14.29 9.34
CA ASN A 5 -4.60 13.02 9.14
C ASN A 5 -3.61 11.86 9.03
N PHE A 6 -3.51 11.04 10.08
CA PHE A 6 -2.67 9.85 10.17
C PHE A 6 -3.40 8.54 9.83
N SER A 7 -4.58 8.63 9.20
CA SER A 7 -5.38 7.44 8.85
C SER A 7 -4.62 6.49 7.93
N ALA A 8 -4.77 5.20 8.19
CA ALA A 8 -4.09 4.15 7.40
C ALA A 8 -4.68 3.90 6.01
N GLY A 9 -5.91 4.28 5.80
CA GLY A 9 -6.59 4.17 4.50
C GLY A 9 -8.12 4.14 4.65
N PRO A 10 -8.87 4.98 3.88
CA PRO A 10 -8.34 6.02 2.98
C PRO A 10 -7.45 7.03 3.71
N SER A 11 -6.32 7.37 3.07
CA SER A 11 -5.28 8.18 3.68
C SER A 11 -5.21 9.60 3.10
N ILE A 12 -4.21 10.35 3.55
CA ILE A 12 -3.94 11.70 3.06
C ILE A 12 -3.47 11.68 1.60
N LEU A 13 -3.90 12.65 0.82
CA LEU A 13 -3.37 12.98 -0.51
C LEU A 13 -2.75 14.39 -0.49
N SER A 14 -1.87 14.68 -1.45
CA SER A 14 -1.27 16.00 -1.54
C SER A 14 -2.31 17.09 -1.87
N GLY A 15 -2.06 18.32 -1.40
CA GLY A 15 -2.94 19.44 -1.71
C GLY A 15 -3.05 19.72 -3.21
N GLU A 16 -1.99 19.51 -3.97
CA GLU A 16 -1.98 19.64 -5.43
C GLU A 16 -2.95 18.66 -6.11
N VAL A 17 -2.99 17.41 -5.60
CA VAL A 17 -3.93 16.39 -6.11
C VAL A 17 -5.37 16.80 -5.81
N PHE A 18 -5.68 17.26 -4.59
CA PHE A 18 -7.02 17.74 -4.24
C PHE A 18 -7.46 18.93 -5.10
N ASP A 19 -6.57 19.90 -5.33
CA ASP A 19 -6.88 21.08 -6.14
C ASP A 19 -7.22 20.70 -7.59
N LYS A 20 -6.38 19.87 -8.23
CA LYS A 20 -6.62 19.42 -9.60
C LYS A 20 -7.86 18.51 -9.72
N ALA A 21 -8.03 17.58 -8.78
CA ALA A 21 -9.16 16.67 -8.77
C ALA A 21 -10.49 17.42 -8.56
N SER A 22 -10.54 18.43 -7.69
CA SER A 22 -11.75 19.23 -7.49
C SER A 22 -12.13 20.05 -8.73
N LYS A 23 -11.16 20.62 -9.43
CA LYS A 23 -11.37 21.35 -10.68
C LYS A 23 -11.92 20.44 -11.78
N SER A 24 -11.42 19.20 -11.88
CA SER A 24 -11.87 18.24 -12.90
C SER A 24 -13.33 17.80 -12.72
N ILE A 25 -13.87 17.89 -11.50
CA ILE A 25 -15.29 17.62 -11.23
C ILE A 25 -16.18 18.70 -11.85
N LEU A 26 -15.72 19.95 -11.91
CA LEU A 26 -16.46 21.05 -12.51
C LEU A 26 -16.28 21.14 -14.02
N ASN A 27 -15.04 20.99 -14.49
CA ASN A 27 -14.69 21.02 -15.91
C ASN A 27 -13.37 20.29 -16.11
N PHE A 28 -13.43 19.11 -16.74
CA PHE A 28 -12.26 18.29 -16.99
C PHE A 28 -11.49 18.83 -18.21
N ASP A 29 -10.25 19.29 -17.97
CA ASP A 29 -9.33 19.77 -19.00
C ASP A 29 -9.94 20.77 -20.02
N GLY A 30 -10.97 21.51 -19.61
CA GLY A 30 -11.59 22.56 -20.43
C GLY A 30 -12.54 22.04 -21.51
N ILE A 31 -12.99 20.80 -21.43
CA ILE A 31 -13.94 20.21 -22.41
C ILE A 31 -15.42 20.47 -22.08
N ASP A 32 -15.70 21.28 -21.06
CA ASP A 32 -17.05 21.60 -20.57
C ASP A 32 -17.88 20.39 -20.09
N LEU A 33 -17.19 19.32 -19.69
CA LEU A 33 -17.74 18.12 -19.05
C LEU A 33 -16.97 17.82 -17.76
N SER A 34 -17.67 17.24 -16.79
CA SER A 34 -17.06 16.70 -15.58
C SER A 34 -16.32 15.39 -15.86
N ILE A 35 -15.19 15.14 -15.17
CA ILE A 35 -14.54 13.81 -15.15
C ILE A 35 -15.51 12.69 -14.69
N LEU A 36 -16.57 13.04 -13.96
CA LEU A 36 -17.55 12.06 -13.46
C LEU A 36 -18.56 11.62 -14.52
N GLU A 37 -18.72 12.39 -15.61
CA GLU A 37 -19.72 12.13 -16.66
C GLU A 37 -19.12 11.76 -18.02
N ILE A 38 -17.79 11.87 -18.19
CA ILE A 38 -17.15 11.46 -19.44
C ILE A 38 -17.18 9.94 -19.63
N SER A 39 -17.31 9.51 -20.87
CA SER A 39 -17.19 8.08 -21.20
C SER A 39 -15.77 7.57 -20.94
N HIS A 40 -15.63 6.41 -20.30
CA HIS A 40 -14.33 5.74 -20.17
C HIS A 40 -13.72 5.32 -21.53
N ARG A 41 -14.48 5.41 -22.62
CA ARG A 41 -14.02 5.16 -24.00
C ARG A 41 -13.72 6.44 -24.76
N SER A 42 -13.92 7.61 -24.16
CA SER A 42 -13.51 8.87 -24.77
C SER A 42 -11.97 8.94 -24.83
N LYS A 43 -11.47 9.70 -25.80
CA LYS A 43 -10.02 9.91 -25.97
C LYS A 43 -9.37 10.48 -24.71
N GLU A 44 -10.09 11.34 -24.03
CA GLU A 44 -9.63 12.03 -22.82
C GLU A 44 -9.36 11.01 -21.70
N PHE A 45 -10.31 10.09 -21.43
CA PHE A 45 -10.11 9.09 -20.39
C PHE A 45 -9.14 7.98 -20.81
N VAL A 46 -9.15 7.56 -22.09
CA VAL A 46 -8.13 6.63 -22.62
C VAL A 46 -6.73 7.17 -22.36
N ASN A 47 -6.51 8.48 -22.56
CA ASN A 47 -5.24 9.13 -22.24
C ASN A 47 -4.91 9.08 -20.73
N VAL A 48 -5.90 9.30 -19.85
CA VAL A 48 -5.73 9.17 -18.41
C VAL A 48 -5.30 7.75 -18.03
N MET A 49 -5.97 6.74 -18.56
CA MET A 49 -5.64 5.34 -18.27
C MET A 49 -4.23 4.98 -18.76
N ASN A 50 -3.91 5.31 -20.00
CA ASN A 50 -2.60 5.04 -20.58
C ASN A 50 -1.48 5.72 -19.81
N GLU A 51 -1.67 6.99 -19.45
CA GLU A 51 -0.69 7.75 -18.67
C GLU A 51 -0.53 7.18 -17.26
N SER A 52 -1.63 6.77 -16.60
CA SER A 52 -1.56 6.13 -15.28
C SER A 52 -0.74 4.84 -15.33
N ARG A 53 -0.97 4.02 -16.35
CA ARG A 53 -0.25 2.76 -16.57
C ARG A 53 1.22 3.00 -16.84
N ARG A 54 1.53 3.87 -17.81
CA ARG A 54 2.92 4.22 -18.16
C ARG A 54 3.69 4.76 -16.97
N MET A 55 3.12 5.71 -16.23
CA MET A 55 3.79 6.30 -15.08
C MET A 55 4.02 5.30 -13.93
N SER A 56 3.11 4.32 -13.77
CA SER A 56 3.31 3.28 -12.76
C SER A 56 4.55 2.44 -13.06
N LEU A 57 4.77 2.04 -14.31
CA LEU A 57 5.97 1.30 -14.71
C LEU A 57 7.22 2.18 -14.66
N HIS A 58 7.14 3.41 -15.17
CA HIS A 58 8.25 4.35 -15.17
C HIS A 58 8.78 4.62 -13.75
N LEU A 59 7.89 4.88 -12.79
CA LEU A 59 8.30 5.13 -11.40
C LEU A 59 8.89 3.91 -10.70
N LEU A 60 8.55 2.70 -11.12
CA LEU A 60 9.12 1.46 -10.62
C LEU A 60 10.38 1.02 -11.38
N ASP A 61 10.81 1.78 -12.38
CA ASP A 61 11.93 1.45 -13.28
C ASP A 61 11.77 0.07 -13.93
N LEU A 62 10.56 -0.21 -14.45
CA LEU A 62 10.21 -1.47 -15.10
C LEU A 62 10.03 -1.29 -16.60
N ASP A 63 10.62 -2.21 -17.40
CA ASP A 63 10.49 -2.21 -18.86
C ASP A 63 9.05 -2.52 -19.28
N GLU A 64 8.43 -1.62 -20.04
CA GLU A 64 7.09 -1.81 -20.60
C GLU A 64 6.98 -2.93 -21.63
N ASN A 65 8.09 -3.44 -22.15
CA ASN A 65 8.09 -4.64 -23.00
C ASN A 65 7.89 -5.93 -22.20
N GLU A 66 8.40 -5.99 -20.97
CA GLU A 66 8.34 -7.15 -20.08
C GLU A 66 7.16 -7.06 -19.13
N TYR A 67 6.85 -5.87 -18.62
CA TYR A 67 5.82 -5.63 -17.62
C TYR A 67 4.58 -4.93 -18.19
N THR A 68 3.50 -5.07 -17.49
CA THR A 68 2.29 -4.28 -17.67
C THR A 68 1.74 -3.82 -16.34
N SER A 69 1.02 -2.69 -16.35
CA SER A 69 0.26 -2.23 -15.19
C SER A 69 -1.23 -2.19 -15.51
N LEU A 70 -2.04 -2.57 -14.53
CA LEU A 70 -3.50 -2.59 -14.64
C LEU A 70 -4.09 -1.78 -13.49
N PHE A 71 -5.16 -1.01 -13.79
CA PHE A 71 -5.99 -0.36 -12.78
C PHE A 71 -7.33 -1.08 -12.72
N LEU A 72 -7.54 -1.85 -11.66
CA LEU A 72 -8.70 -2.70 -11.46
C LEU A 72 -9.58 -2.18 -10.31
N GLN A 73 -10.73 -2.81 -10.12
CA GLN A 73 -11.65 -2.58 -9.00
C GLN A 73 -11.47 -3.64 -7.91
N GLY A 74 -12.16 -3.49 -6.79
CA GLY A 74 -12.26 -4.51 -5.74
C GLY A 74 -11.21 -4.43 -4.62
N GLY A 75 -10.24 -3.52 -4.72
CA GLY A 75 -9.18 -3.35 -3.72
C GLY A 75 -8.22 -4.54 -3.66
N ALA A 76 -7.23 -4.48 -2.76
CA ALA A 76 -6.29 -5.58 -2.53
C ALA A 76 -6.99 -6.89 -2.12
N SER A 77 -8.13 -6.81 -1.45
CA SER A 77 -8.88 -8.00 -1.02
C SER A 77 -9.38 -8.83 -2.20
N LEU A 78 -9.73 -8.21 -3.34
CA LEU A 78 -10.08 -8.96 -4.55
C LEU A 78 -8.84 -9.60 -5.17
N GLN A 79 -7.67 -8.99 -5.02
CA GLN A 79 -6.42 -9.56 -5.53
C GLN A 79 -6.03 -10.86 -4.81
N PHE A 80 -6.36 -11.02 -3.52
CA PHE A 80 -6.16 -12.29 -2.80
C PHE A 80 -6.85 -13.45 -3.52
N LEU A 81 -8.09 -13.22 -3.97
CA LEU A 81 -8.87 -14.18 -4.74
C LEU A 81 -8.34 -14.31 -6.18
N MET A 82 -8.14 -13.19 -6.88
CA MET A 82 -7.77 -13.19 -8.30
C MET A 82 -6.43 -13.89 -8.55
N ILE A 83 -5.42 -13.63 -7.71
CA ILE A 83 -4.09 -14.26 -7.83
C ILE A 83 -4.23 -15.77 -7.75
N ALA A 84 -4.86 -16.28 -6.71
CA ALA A 84 -5.02 -17.72 -6.54
C ALA A 84 -5.87 -18.35 -7.67
N TYR A 85 -6.92 -17.68 -8.10
CA TYR A 85 -7.77 -18.19 -9.18
C TYR A 85 -7.03 -18.24 -10.53
N ASN A 86 -6.14 -17.28 -10.82
CA ASN A 86 -5.39 -17.27 -12.08
C ASN A 86 -4.16 -18.19 -12.04
N PHE A 87 -3.41 -18.21 -10.93
CA PHE A 87 -2.04 -18.75 -10.92
C PHE A 87 -1.82 -19.96 -10.02
N LEU A 88 -2.71 -20.26 -9.05
CA LEU A 88 -2.54 -21.44 -8.19
C LEU A 88 -3.07 -22.68 -8.91
N ASN A 89 -2.18 -23.42 -9.51
CA ASN A 89 -2.49 -24.67 -10.23
C ASN A 89 -2.25 -25.93 -9.37
N SER A 90 -1.24 -25.90 -8.53
CA SER A 90 -0.84 -27.00 -7.64
C SER A 90 -0.68 -26.50 -6.22
N LYS A 91 0.40 -25.78 -5.94
CA LYS A 91 0.69 -25.26 -4.60
C LYS A 91 1.31 -23.88 -4.64
N ALA A 92 1.02 -23.05 -3.62
CA ALA A 92 1.61 -21.74 -3.44
C ALA A 92 2.16 -21.57 -2.02
N GLY A 93 3.23 -20.80 -1.90
CA GLY A 93 3.87 -20.51 -0.63
C GLY A 93 3.53 -19.11 -0.15
N TYR A 94 3.35 -18.94 1.16
CA TYR A 94 3.07 -17.66 1.78
C TYR A 94 3.97 -17.41 2.99
N VAL A 95 4.49 -16.20 3.13
CA VAL A 95 5.10 -15.74 4.38
C VAL A 95 4.06 -14.98 5.17
N ASP A 96 3.61 -15.56 6.30
CA ASP A 96 2.54 -14.99 7.12
C ASP A 96 3.08 -13.99 8.13
N THR A 97 3.03 -12.70 7.76
CA THR A 97 3.52 -11.57 8.56
C THR A 97 2.41 -10.68 9.11
N GLY A 98 1.15 -11.09 8.96
CA GLY A 98 0.06 -10.29 9.50
C GLY A 98 -1.32 -10.62 8.95
N SER A 99 -2.31 -9.86 9.39
CA SER A 99 -3.72 -10.09 9.04
C SER A 99 -3.99 -10.11 7.53
N TRP A 100 -3.21 -9.39 6.72
CA TRP A 100 -3.43 -9.33 5.28
C TRP A 100 -2.87 -10.56 4.58
N SER A 101 -1.65 -11.01 4.92
CA SER A 101 -1.09 -12.28 4.45
C SER A 101 -1.95 -13.48 4.88
N THR A 102 -2.39 -13.53 6.14
CA THR A 102 -3.33 -14.56 6.64
C THR A 102 -4.62 -14.61 5.81
N LYS A 103 -5.19 -13.44 5.44
CA LYS A 103 -6.40 -13.39 4.59
C LYS A 103 -6.11 -13.85 3.17
N ALA A 104 -4.99 -13.45 2.58
CA ALA A 104 -4.58 -13.90 1.26
C ALA A 104 -4.41 -15.43 1.22
N MET A 105 -3.75 -16.01 2.22
CA MET A 105 -3.65 -17.47 2.39
C MET A 105 -5.02 -18.15 2.47
N LYS A 106 -5.96 -17.54 3.21
CA LYS A 106 -7.31 -18.10 3.36
C LYS A 106 -8.04 -18.19 2.02
N GLU A 107 -7.96 -17.16 1.21
CA GLU A 107 -8.57 -17.16 -0.13
C GLU A 107 -7.87 -18.18 -1.06
N ALA A 108 -6.54 -18.26 -1.02
CA ALA A 108 -5.76 -19.19 -1.82
C ALA A 108 -6.10 -20.66 -1.53
N LYS A 109 -6.36 -21.02 -0.26
CA LYS A 109 -6.75 -22.37 0.16
C LYS A 109 -8.05 -22.90 -0.50
N LEU A 110 -8.83 -22.03 -1.14
CA LEU A 110 -10.00 -22.44 -1.91
C LEU A 110 -9.66 -23.03 -3.28
N PHE A 111 -8.41 -22.84 -3.76
CA PHE A 111 -8.00 -23.15 -5.14
C PHE A 111 -6.91 -24.21 -5.25
N GLY A 112 -6.14 -24.46 -4.20
CA GLY A 112 -5.06 -25.42 -4.21
C GLY A 112 -4.38 -25.55 -2.85
N GLU A 113 -3.25 -26.25 -2.83
CA GLU A 113 -2.44 -26.39 -1.64
C GLU A 113 -1.74 -25.08 -1.30
N VAL A 114 -1.76 -24.70 -0.01
CA VAL A 114 -1.11 -23.49 0.49
C VAL A 114 -0.15 -23.84 1.61
N ILE A 115 1.12 -23.54 1.39
CA ILE A 115 2.21 -23.76 2.32
C ILE A 115 2.53 -22.46 3.06
N GLU A 116 2.46 -22.47 4.38
CA GLU A 116 3.01 -21.41 5.21
C GLU A 116 4.52 -21.59 5.29
N ILE A 117 5.28 -20.82 4.50
CA ILE A 117 6.75 -20.90 4.40
C ILE A 117 7.39 -20.48 5.73
N ALA A 118 6.89 -19.38 6.30
CA ALA A 118 7.30 -18.84 7.58
C ALA A 118 6.18 -17.98 8.15
N SER A 119 6.18 -17.79 9.48
CA SER A 119 5.18 -16.97 10.16
C SER A 119 5.80 -16.27 11.36
N SER A 120 5.30 -15.08 11.70
CA SER A 120 5.61 -14.38 12.95
C SER A 120 4.39 -14.30 13.89
N LYS A 121 3.39 -15.13 13.66
CA LYS A 121 2.12 -15.13 14.40
C LYS A 121 2.29 -15.42 15.89
N GLU A 122 3.26 -16.26 16.26
CA GLU A 122 3.54 -16.63 17.67
C GLU A 122 3.94 -15.42 18.52
N ASN A 123 4.51 -14.37 17.88
CA ASN A 123 4.85 -13.09 18.51
C ASN A 123 3.92 -11.95 18.04
N ASN A 124 2.66 -12.26 17.74
CA ASN A 124 1.66 -11.28 17.30
C ASN A 124 2.10 -10.45 16.09
N PHE A 125 2.91 -11.01 15.18
CA PHE A 125 3.40 -10.35 13.97
C PHE A 125 4.26 -9.09 14.22
N ASN A 126 4.99 -9.04 15.33
CA ASN A 126 5.83 -7.89 15.66
C ASN A 126 7.21 -7.90 14.99
N TYR A 127 7.50 -8.91 14.16
CA TYR A 127 8.75 -9.03 13.41
C TYR A 127 8.53 -9.62 12.02
N ILE A 128 9.56 -9.55 11.16
CA ILE A 128 9.62 -10.22 9.86
C ILE A 128 10.45 -11.50 10.01
N PRO A 129 9.90 -12.69 9.69
CA PRO A 129 10.65 -13.94 9.72
C PRO A 129 11.91 -13.86 8.85
N LYS A 130 12.99 -14.48 9.34
CA LYS A 130 14.30 -14.58 8.67
C LYS A 130 14.68 -16.06 8.58
N ASP A 131 15.71 -16.38 7.81
CA ASP A 131 16.29 -17.73 7.75
C ASP A 131 15.34 -18.83 7.24
N TYR A 132 14.38 -18.49 6.38
CA TYR A 132 13.56 -19.45 5.64
C TYR A 132 13.99 -19.55 4.18
N LYS A 133 13.57 -20.61 3.50
CA LYS A 133 13.80 -20.82 2.08
C LYS A 133 12.49 -20.99 1.35
N ILE A 134 12.39 -20.38 0.18
CA ILE A 134 11.30 -20.59 -0.77
C ILE A 134 11.70 -21.76 -1.68
N SER A 135 10.80 -22.70 -1.90
CA SER A 135 11.03 -23.84 -2.79
C SER A 135 10.72 -23.46 -4.24
N ASP A 136 11.42 -24.08 -5.20
CA ASP A 136 11.23 -23.88 -6.64
C ASP A 136 10.03 -24.65 -7.22
N ASP A 137 9.43 -25.55 -6.45
CA ASP A 137 8.32 -26.39 -6.87
C ASP A 137 6.92 -25.77 -6.59
N MET A 138 6.87 -24.46 -6.29
CA MET A 138 5.65 -23.69 -6.07
C MET A 138 5.24 -22.94 -7.33
N ASP A 139 3.92 -22.83 -7.57
CA ASP A 139 3.38 -21.99 -8.64
C ASP A 139 3.75 -20.50 -8.42
N TYR A 140 3.79 -20.08 -7.15
CA TYR A 140 4.29 -18.77 -6.70
C TYR A 140 4.55 -18.74 -5.21
N ALA A 141 5.37 -17.81 -4.77
CA ALA A 141 5.49 -17.38 -3.38
C ALA A 141 4.86 -15.99 -3.19
N HIS A 142 4.24 -15.75 -2.04
CA HIS A 142 3.57 -14.49 -1.74
C HIS A 142 4.10 -13.86 -0.44
N ILE A 143 4.38 -12.56 -0.49
CA ILE A 143 4.75 -11.74 0.67
C ILE A 143 3.86 -10.49 0.77
N THR A 144 3.78 -9.92 1.96
CA THR A 144 3.23 -8.57 2.20
C THR A 144 4.37 -7.68 2.66
N THR A 145 4.89 -6.82 1.77
CA THR A 145 6.13 -6.07 2.02
C THR A 145 6.05 -5.11 3.19
N ASN A 146 4.86 -4.61 3.49
CA ASN A 146 4.62 -3.71 4.62
C ASN A 146 3.29 -3.98 5.31
N ASN A 147 3.34 -4.29 6.60
CA ASN A 147 2.19 -4.66 7.40
C ASN A 147 1.58 -3.44 8.10
N THR A 148 0.58 -2.84 7.49
CA THR A 148 -0.11 -1.62 7.95
C THR A 148 -0.61 -1.69 9.39
N ILE A 149 -1.02 -2.88 9.86
CA ILE A 149 -1.63 -3.09 11.19
C ILE A 149 -0.54 -3.17 12.27
N TYR A 150 0.54 -3.87 11.98
CA TYR A 150 1.58 -4.23 12.95
C TYR A 150 2.80 -3.32 12.88
N GLY A 151 2.96 -2.56 11.79
CA GLY A 151 4.09 -1.64 11.59
C GLY A 151 5.40 -2.38 11.29
N THR A 152 5.34 -3.57 10.73
CA THR A 152 6.51 -4.32 10.26
C THR A 152 6.69 -4.20 8.76
N GLN A 153 7.94 -4.23 8.27
CA GLN A 153 8.29 -4.07 6.86
C GLN A 153 9.46 -4.96 6.48
N PHE A 154 9.39 -5.60 5.30
CA PHE A 154 10.53 -6.31 4.73
C PHE A 154 11.58 -5.30 4.26
N HIS A 155 12.69 -5.18 4.95
CA HIS A 155 13.82 -4.34 4.52
C HIS A 155 14.70 -5.05 3.48
N LYS A 156 14.71 -6.37 3.49
CA LYS A 156 15.32 -7.22 2.47
C LYS A 156 14.24 -8.10 1.86
N ILE A 157 14.15 -8.11 0.54
CA ILE A 157 13.25 -9.00 -0.19
C ILE A 157 13.87 -10.40 -0.20
N PRO A 158 13.11 -11.46 0.06
CA PRO A 158 13.63 -12.83 0.03
C PRO A 158 13.95 -13.25 -1.42
N GLU A 159 15.03 -13.97 -1.60
CA GLU A 159 15.31 -14.65 -2.87
C GLU A 159 14.24 -15.71 -3.13
N SER A 160 13.68 -15.71 -4.34
CA SER A 160 12.64 -16.66 -4.72
C SER A 160 13.01 -17.37 -6.02
N PRO A 161 13.15 -18.71 -6.01
CA PRO A 161 13.37 -19.50 -7.21
C PRO A 161 12.09 -19.75 -8.02
N CYS A 162 10.93 -19.40 -7.49
CA CYS A 162 9.63 -19.43 -8.17
C CYS A 162 9.06 -17.99 -8.28
N PRO A 163 8.02 -17.74 -9.07
CA PRO A 163 7.43 -16.42 -9.20
C PRO A 163 7.10 -15.77 -7.84
N LEU A 164 7.56 -14.54 -7.62
CA LEU A 164 7.35 -13.80 -6.38
C LEU A 164 6.23 -12.76 -6.54
N PHE A 165 5.17 -12.92 -5.76
CA PHE A 165 4.01 -12.04 -5.75
C PHE A 165 3.96 -11.22 -4.46
N SER A 166 3.54 -9.97 -4.54
CA SER A 166 3.59 -9.09 -3.39
C SER A 166 2.37 -8.18 -3.23
N ASP A 167 1.86 -8.12 -1.99
CA ASP A 167 1.02 -7.01 -1.52
C ASP A 167 1.92 -5.84 -1.11
N MET A 168 1.89 -4.78 -1.91
CA MET A 168 2.58 -3.51 -1.62
C MET A 168 1.59 -2.38 -1.32
N SER A 169 0.37 -2.67 -0.91
CA SER A 169 -0.67 -1.65 -0.73
C SER A 169 -0.24 -0.47 0.13
N SER A 170 0.61 -0.67 1.13
CA SER A 170 1.00 0.38 2.07
C SER A 170 2.42 0.94 1.89
N ASP A 171 3.19 0.40 0.95
CA ASP A 171 4.56 0.88 0.71
C ASP A 171 4.97 0.98 -0.77
N ILE A 172 4.08 0.71 -1.73
CA ILE A 172 4.37 0.95 -3.15
C ILE A 172 4.76 2.43 -3.37
N PHE A 173 5.77 2.67 -4.21
CA PHE A 173 6.32 3.99 -4.52
C PHE A 173 6.88 4.75 -3.30
N SER A 174 7.19 4.09 -2.20
CA SER A 174 7.67 4.74 -0.97
C SER A 174 9.17 4.64 -0.75
N ARG A 175 9.80 3.71 -1.39
CA ARG A 175 11.23 3.39 -1.29
C ARG A 175 11.73 2.67 -2.54
N ASN A 176 13.04 2.75 -2.78
CA ASN A 176 13.68 1.99 -3.82
C ASN A 176 13.77 0.51 -3.45
N LEU A 177 13.31 -0.33 -4.37
CA LEU A 177 13.48 -1.77 -4.37
C LEU A 177 13.91 -2.18 -5.79
N ASN A 178 14.52 -3.35 -5.91
CA ASN A 178 14.66 -3.97 -7.24
C ASN A 178 13.30 -4.59 -7.61
N PHE A 179 12.43 -3.82 -8.26
CA PHE A 179 11.09 -4.28 -8.62
C PHE A 179 11.09 -5.39 -9.67
N ASN A 180 12.22 -5.62 -10.37
CA ASN A 180 12.37 -6.77 -11.28
C ASN A 180 12.40 -8.13 -10.56
N GLU A 181 12.58 -8.16 -9.23
CA GLU A 181 12.48 -9.38 -8.42
C GLU A 181 11.03 -9.88 -8.28
N PHE A 182 10.04 -9.06 -8.63
CA PHE A 182 8.63 -9.41 -8.48
C PHE A 182 8.00 -9.73 -9.84
N ASP A 183 7.26 -10.82 -9.88
CA ASP A 183 6.50 -11.21 -11.06
C ASP A 183 5.09 -10.60 -11.04
N LEU A 184 4.54 -10.35 -9.83
CA LEU A 184 3.29 -9.64 -9.65
C LEU A 184 3.32 -8.79 -8.36
N ILE A 185 2.98 -7.51 -8.51
CA ILE A 185 2.77 -6.57 -7.40
C ILE A 185 1.33 -6.08 -7.46
N TYR A 186 0.66 -5.98 -6.33
CA TYR A 186 -0.61 -5.28 -6.26
C TYR A 186 -0.68 -4.30 -5.10
N ALA A 187 -1.50 -3.26 -5.27
CA ALA A 187 -1.66 -2.22 -4.26
C ALA A 187 -3.06 -1.58 -4.33
N GLY A 188 -3.77 -1.61 -3.21
CA GLY A 188 -4.98 -0.80 -3.07
C GLY A 188 -4.64 0.70 -3.06
N ALA A 189 -5.26 1.48 -3.94
CA ALA A 189 -4.88 2.88 -4.15
C ALA A 189 -5.05 3.77 -2.91
N GLN A 190 -6.00 3.47 -2.03
CA GLN A 190 -6.44 4.30 -0.91
C GLN A 190 -5.40 4.57 0.18
N LYS A 191 -4.18 4.06 0.03
CA LYS A 191 -3.09 4.28 0.98
C LYS A 191 -2.08 5.29 0.42
N ASN A 192 -1.28 4.91 -0.57
CA ASN A 192 -0.16 5.72 -1.04
C ASN A 192 -0.31 6.27 -2.46
N ILE A 193 -1.32 5.84 -3.22
CA ILE A 193 -1.43 6.16 -4.64
C ILE A 193 -2.59 7.12 -4.94
N GLY A 194 -3.74 6.99 -4.25
CA GLY A 194 -4.94 7.73 -4.60
C GLY A 194 -6.11 7.48 -3.65
N PRO A 195 -7.35 7.78 -4.06
CA PRO A 195 -8.54 7.47 -3.28
C PRO A 195 -8.92 5.98 -3.38
N ALA A 196 -9.86 5.55 -2.53
CA ALA A 196 -10.48 4.24 -2.66
C ALA A 196 -11.18 4.09 -4.04
N GLY A 197 -11.26 2.85 -4.52
CA GLY A 197 -11.97 2.48 -5.75
C GLY A 197 -11.08 1.89 -6.84
N ALA A 198 -9.79 2.24 -6.89
CA ALA A 198 -8.83 1.63 -7.79
C ALA A 198 -7.85 0.70 -7.06
N THR A 199 -7.36 -0.29 -7.77
CA THR A 199 -6.29 -1.19 -7.36
C THR A 199 -5.27 -1.25 -8.49
N LEU A 200 -4.02 -0.89 -8.19
CA LEU A 200 -2.92 -1.08 -9.12
C LEU A 200 -2.46 -2.54 -9.06
N VAL A 201 -2.27 -3.15 -10.23
CA VAL A 201 -1.58 -4.43 -10.38
C VAL A 201 -0.49 -4.23 -11.41
N VAL A 202 0.74 -4.58 -11.07
CA VAL A 202 1.89 -4.60 -11.97
C VAL A 202 2.35 -6.04 -12.08
N LEU A 203 2.52 -6.54 -13.30
CA LEU A 203 2.89 -7.94 -13.49
C LEU A 203 3.75 -8.13 -14.74
N LYS A 204 4.62 -9.13 -14.71
CA LYS A 204 5.31 -9.62 -15.89
C LYS A 204 4.31 -10.19 -16.89
N LYS A 205 4.45 -9.83 -18.16
CA LYS A 205 3.52 -10.31 -19.20
C LYS A 205 3.60 -11.82 -19.39
N GLU A 206 4.77 -12.41 -19.20
CA GLU A 206 5.00 -13.84 -19.35
C GLU A 206 4.16 -14.70 -18.41
N ILE A 207 3.88 -14.23 -17.17
CA ILE A 207 3.07 -15.03 -16.23
C ILE A 207 1.62 -15.19 -16.69
N LEU A 208 1.13 -14.35 -17.60
CA LEU A 208 -0.22 -14.48 -18.16
C LEU A 208 -0.42 -15.77 -18.94
N GLU A 209 0.65 -16.34 -19.48
CA GLU A 209 0.63 -17.61 -20.22
C GLU A 209 0.54 -18.84 -19.29
N SER A 210 0.80 -18.66 -17.98
CA SER A 210 0.64 -19.73 -16.98
C SER A 210 -0.80 -19.95 -16.51
N ILE A 211 -1.74 -19.10 -16.95
CA ILE A 211 -3.18 -19.22 -16.64
C ILE A 211 -3.75 -20.40 -17.41
N CYS A 212 -3.85 -21.56 -16.79
CA CYS A 212 -4.26 -22.80 -17.47
C CYS A 212 -5.72 -23.22 -17.19
N ARG A 213 -6.41 -22.55 -16.25
CA ARG A 213 -7.80 -22.86 -15.93
C ARG A 213 -8.79 -21.86 -16.53
N THR A 214 -10.06 -22.23 -16.64
CA THR A 214 -11.14 -21.30 -16.99
C THR A 214 -11.38 -20.34 -15.83
N VAL A 215 -11.10 -19.05 -16.07
CA VAL A 215 -11.29 -17.97 -15.10
C VAL A 215 -12.47 -17.11 -15.56
N PRO A 216 -13.43 -16.77 -14.69
CA PRO A 216 -14.48 -15.80 -15.02
C PRO A 216 -13.89 -14.49 -15.53
N SER A 217 -14.49 -13.92 -16.59
CA SER A 217 -13.89 -12.80 -17.34
C SER A 217 -13.48 -11.61 -16.47
N MET A 218 -14.29 -11.26 -15.45
CA MET A 218 -14.00 -10.15 -14.54
C MET A 218 -12.81 -10.42 -13.58
N LEU A 219 -12.42 -11.69 -13.42
CA LEU A 219 -11.31 -12.10 -12.56
C LEU A 219 -10.07 -12.48 -13.35
N ASN A 220 -10.14 -12.48 -14.68
CA ASN A 220 -9.07 -12.95 -15.56
C ASN A 220 -8.10 -11.81 -15.92
N TYR A 221 -6.86 -11.89 -15.42
CA TYR A 221 -5.84 -10.87 -15.70
C TYR A 221 -5.53 -10.73 -17.19
N LYS A 222 -5.55 -11.83 -17.97
CA LYS A 222 -5.28 -11.76 -19.41
C LYS A 222 -6.34 -10.93 -20.15
N ILE A 223 -7.61 -11.05 -19.78
CA ILE A 223 -8.69 -10.24 -20.35
C ILE A 223 -8.51 -8.76 -20.00
N HIS A 224 -8.16 -8.45 -18.76
CA HIS A 224 -7.89 -7.07 -18.36
C HIS A 224 -6.65 -6.49 -19.05
N PHE A 225 -5.62 -7.30 -19.27
CA PHE A 225 -4.44 -6.94 -20.05
C PHE A 225 -4.82 -6.63 -21.51
N ASP A 226 -5.52 -7.53 -22.19
CA ASP A 226 -5.91 -7.38 -23.59
C ASP A 226 -6.87 -6.19 -23.85
N LYS A 227 -7.45 -5.65 -22.79
CA LYS A 227 -8.37 -4.49 -22.80
C LYS A 227 -7.84 -3.26 -22.07
N ASP A 228 -6.55 -3.20 -21.80
CA ASP A 228 -5.89 -2.04 -21.18
C ASP A 228 -6.59 -1.54 -19.91
N SER A 229 -7.03 -2.46 -19.04
CA SER A 229 -7.83 -2.20 -17.84
C SER A 229 -9.26 -1.69 -18.09
N MET A 230 -9.73 -1.68 -19.32
CA MET A 230 -11.04 -1.15 -19.72
C MET A 230 -11.98 -2.23 -20.27
N PHE A 231 -11.83 -3.47 -19.79
CA PHE A 231 -12.76 -4.55 -20.11
C PHE A 231 -14.19 -4.21 -19.66
N ASN A 232 -14.34 -3.66 -18.47
CA ASN A 232 -15.56 -3.04 -17.95
C ASN A 232 -15.30 -1.57 -17.64
N THR A 233 -16.34 -0.81 -17.28
CA THR A 233 -16.19 0.59 -16.86
C THR A 233 -15.30 0.69 -15.62
N PRO A 234 -14.12 1.32 -15.72
CA PRO A 234 -13.22 1.48 -14.57
C PRO A 234 -13.71 2.57 -13.63
N PRO A 235 -13.15 2.68 -12.41
CA PRO A 235 -13.45 3.78 -11.49
C PRO A 235 -12.77 5.07 -11.97
N VAL A 236 -13.37 5.74 -12.97
CA VAL A 236 -12.83 6.87 -13.74
C VAL A 236 -12.13 7.91 -12.87
N PHE A 237 -12.86 8.46 -11.87
CA PHE A 237 -12.32 9.47 -10.97
C PHE A 237 -11.14 8.96 -10.13
N SER A 238 -11.23 7.72 -9.64
CA SER A 238 -10.15 7.15 -8.82
C SER A 238 -8.87 6.94 -9.63
N VAL A 239 -8.97 6.46 -10.87
CA VAL A 239 -7.83 6.32 -11.78
C VAL A 239 -7.21 7.68 -12.10
N TYR A 240 -8.04 8.69 -12.39
CA TYR A 240 -7.57 10.05 -12.62
C TYR A 240 -6.81 10.62 -11.41
N ALA A 241 -7.35 10.45 -10.21
CA ALA A 241 -6.67 10.90 -8.99
C ALA A 241 -5.37 10.13 -8.72
N CYS A 242 -5.31 8.83 -9.07
CA CYS A 242 -4.06 8.06 -9.05
C CYS A 242 -3.04 8.65 -10.02
N MET A 243 -3.43 8.96 -11.26
CA MET A 243 -2.55 9.64 -12.24
C MET A 243 -1.99 10.95 -11.69
N LEU A 244 -2.84 11.76 -11.06
CA LEU A 244 -2.39 13.02 -10.45
C LEU A 244 -1.38 12.80 -9.32
N SER A 245 -1.57 11.75 -8.51
CA SER A 245 -0.64 11.40 -7.43
C SER A 245 0.70 10.90 -7.96
N LEU A 246 0.70 10.09 -9.03
CA LEU A 246 1.93 9.63 -9.68
C LEU A 246 2.69 10.81 -10.31
N LYS A 247 2.00 11.74 -10.98
CA LYS A 247 2.60 12.98 -11.51
C LYS A 247 3.16 13.87 -10.40
N TRP A 248 2.45 13.96 -9.29
CA TRP A 248 2.95 14.69 -8.12
C TRP A 248 4.23 14.03 -7.56
N LEU A 249 4.29 12.70 -7.48
CA LEU A 249 5.45 11.97 -7.02
C LEU A 249 6.66 12.19 -7.95
N GLU A 250 6.47 12.07 -9.26
CA GLU A 250 7.51 12.35 -10.27
C GLU A 250 8.05 13.78 -10.13
N LYS A 251 7.14 14.77 -10.04
CA LYS A 251 7.50 16.19 -9.84
C LYS A 251 8.27 16.44 -8.54
N LYS A 252 8.06 15.63 -7.50
CA LYS A 252 8.80 15.68 -6.23
C LYS A 252 10.22 15.12 -6.33
N GLY A 253 10.59 14.52 -7.44
CA GLY A 253 11.90 13.90 -7.68
C GLY A 253 11.88 12.37 -7.61
N GLY A 254 10.67 11.76 -7.71
CA GLY A 254 10.52 10.32 -7.77
C GLY A 254 10.68 9.61 -6.42
N ILE A 255 10.88 8.30 -6.49
CA ILE A 255 10.92 7.42 -5.32
C ILE A 255 12.11 7.74 -4.41
N GLU A 256 13.28 8.03 -4.97
CA GLU A 256 14.50 8.30 -4.18
C GLU A 256 14.31 9.48 -3.22
N VAL A 257 13.73 10.57 -3.69
CA VAL A 257 13.49 11.76 -2.85
C VAL A 257 12.46 11.49 -1.77
N VAL A 258 11.37 10.81 -2.11
CA VAL A 258 10.32 10.52 -1.11
C VAL A 258 10.77 9.45 -0.11
N GLU A 259 11.61 8.49 -0.49
CA GLU A 259 12.22 7.54 0.45
C GLU A 259 13.00 8.26 1.54
N ASN A 260 13.86 9.20 1.18
CA ASN A 260 14.62 10.00 2.13
C ASN A 260 13.71 10.78 3.09
N LEU A 261 12.61 11.34 2.58
CA LEU A 261 11.62 12.01 3.40
C LEU A 261 10.86 11.04 4.31
N ASN A 262 10.49 9.86 3.82
CA ASN A 262 9.80 8.84 4.60
C ASN A 262 10.68 8.30 5.73
N ARG A 263 11.94 8.01 5.45
CA ARG A 263 12.95 7.63 6.45
C ARG A 263 13.09 8.69 7.53
N LYS A 264 13.27 9.96 7.14
CA LYS A 264 13.37 11.06 8.09
C LYS A 264 12.13 11.18 8.98
N LYS A 265 10.92 11.08 8.40
CA LYS A 265 9.65 11.12 9.16
C LYS A 265 9.56 9.99 10.18
N SER A 266 9.91 8.76 9.78
CA SER A 266 9.87 7.59 10.66
C SER A 266 10.93 7.67 11.74
N GLU A 267 12.16 8.07 11.42
CA GLU A 267 13.28 8.20 12.34
C GLU A 267 12.98 9.18 13.49
N ILE A 268 12.50 10.39 13.16
CA ILE A 268 12.20 11.38 14.20
C ILE A 268 11.04 10.94 15.10
N LEU A 269 10.04 10.23 14.54
CA LEU A 269 8.91 9.75 15.32
C LEU A 269 9.30 8.55 16.21
N TYR A 270 10.02 7.56 15.68
CA TYR A 270 10.53 6.45 16.50
C TYR A 270 11.51 6.92 17.58
N SER A 271 12.38 7.87 17.26
CA SER A 271 13.30 8.46 18.25
C SER A 271 12.55 9.07 19.44
N GLU A 272 11.42 9.73 19.19
CA GLU A 272 10.59 10.28 20.27
C GLU A 272 9.85 9.19 21.05
N ILE A 273 9.34 8.16 20.37
CA ILE A 273 8.64 7.03 21.01
C ILE A 273 9.60 6.27 21.93
N ASP A 274 10.84 6.05 21.49
CA ASP A 274 11.84 5.27 22.22
C ASP A 274 12.64 6.10 23.23
N SER A 275 12.37 7.40 23.42
CA SER A 275 13.19 8.28 24.26
C SER A 275 13.05 8.02 25.76
N ASP A 276 11.98 7.35 26.17
CA ASP A 276 11.66 6.99 27.55
C ASP A 276 10.64 5.84 27.62
N ASP A 277 10.20 5.49 28.83
CA ASP A 277 9.27 4.36 29.07
C ASP A 277 7.78 4.73 29.02
N VAL A 278 7.40 5.92 28.55
CA VAL A 278 5.98 6.33 28.46
C VAL A 278 5.29 5.62 27.29
N PHE A 279 5.99 5.50 26.18
CA PHE A 279 5.54 4.78 24.99
C PHE A 279 6.48 3.64 24.63
N SER A 280 5.97 2.67 23.90
CA SER A 280 6.78 1.59 23.32
C SER A 280 6.38 1.30 21.88
N GLY A 281 7.36 1.13 21.00
CA GLY A 281 7.10 0.65 19.62
C GLY A 281 6.57 -0.79 19.64
N PHE A 282 5.59 -1.09 18.79
CA PHE A 282 5.03 -2.44 18.69
C PHE A 282 5.96 -3.39 17.94
N ALA A 283 6.49 -2.95 16.80
CA ALA A 283 7.37 -3.75 15.96
C ALA A 283 8.81 -3.79 16.52
N ASN A 284 9.49 -4.93 16.36
CA ASN A 284 10.91 -5.03 16.65
C ASN A 284 11.70 -4.00 15.84
N VAL A 285 12.72 -3.42 16.44
CA VAL A 285 13.47 -2.27 15.90
C VAL A 285 13.95 -2.53 14.46
N ASP A 286 14.54 -3.71 14.21
CA ASP A 286 15.10 -4.08 12.90
C ASP A 286 14.04 -4.28 11.79
N ASP A 287 12.78 -4.42 12.17
CA ASP A 287 11.69 -4.75 11.25
C ASP A 287 10.64 -3.62 11.16
N ARG A 288 10.91 -2.46 11.74
CA ARG A 288 10.00 -1.30 11.79
C ARG A 288 9.71 -0.73 10.41
N SER A 289 8.44 -0.45 10.18
CA SER A 289 7.96 0.20 8.94
C SER A 289 8.32 1.68 8.92
N ILE A 290 8.78 2.16 7.76
CA ILE A 290 8.93 3.60 7.48
C ILE A 290 7.62 4.28 7.06
N MET A 291 6.53 3.51 6.93
CA MET A 291 5.22 3.99 6.46
C MET A 291 4.14 3.97 7.53
N ASN A 292 4.21 3.02 8.47
CA ASN A 292 3.20 2.82 9.51
C ASN A 292 3.92 2.63 10.85
N VAL A 293 4.05 3.71 11.60
CA VAL A 293 4.64 3.69 12.94
C VAL A 293 3.57 3.27 13.95
N THR A 294 3.76 2.10 14.54
CA THR A 294 2.83 1.53 15.55
C THR A 294 3.46 1.57 16.93
N PHE A 295 2.70 2.02 17.91
CA PHE A 295 3.20 2.16 19.28
C PHE A 295 2.06 2.08 20.31
N ASN A 296 2.42 1.78 21.55
CA ASN A 296 1.50 1.67 22.69
C ASN A 296 1.85 2.72 23.75
N LEU A 297 0.85 3.16 24.47
CA LEU A 297 1.01 3.86 25.75
C LEU A 297 1.16 2.80 26.85
N ASN A 298 2.26 2.83 27.61
CA ASN A 298 2.57 1.78 28.56
C ASN A 298 1.70 1.84 29.84
N ASP A 299 1.18 3.01 30.20
CA ASP A 299 0.20 3.15 31.27
C ASP A 299 -1.15 3.66 30.73
N GLU A 300 -2.06 2.73 30.48
CA GLU A 300 -3.38 2.98 29.90
C GLU A 300 -4.26 3.96 30.71
N LYS A 301 -3.94 4.20 31.99
CA LYS A 301 -4.70 5.16 32.82
C LYS A 301 -4.64 6.59 32.27
N HIS A 302 -3.61 6.92 31.49
CA HIS A 302 -3.41 8.25 30.88
C HIS A 302 -3.95 8.38 29.45
N LYS A 303 -4.58 7.30 28.94
CA LYS A 303 -5.04 7.26 27.55
C LYS A 303 -6.00 8.39 27.19
N ASP A 304 -6.99 8.66 28.05
CA ASP A 304 -8.00 9.70 27.79
C ASP A 304 -7.37 11.09 27.72
N ILE A 305 -6.30 11.33 28.50
CA ILE A 305 -5.56 12.59 28.47
C ILE A 305 -4.84 12.74 27.14
N PHE A 306 -4.13 11.70 26.70
CA PHE A 306 -3.42 11.73 25.41
C PHE A 306 -4.40 11.89 24.24
N ASP A 307 -5.48 11.12 24.23
CA ASP A 307 -6.52 11.22 23.19
C ASP A 307 -7.12 12.64 23.09
N LYS A 308 -7.35 13.29 24.25
CA LYS A 308 -7.80 14.69 24.29
C LYS A 308 -6.77 15.65 23.71
N MET A 309 -5.48 15.49 24.05
CA MET A 309 -4.40 16.32 23.51
C MET A 309 -4.25 16.16 21.99
N LEU A 310 -4.46 14.95 21.45
CA LEU A 310 -4.47 14.72 20.00
C LEU A 310 -5.58 15.53 19.31
N ILE A 311 -6.79 15.53 19.87
CA ILE A 311 -7.94 16.31 19.37
C ILE A 311 -7.64 17.82 19.40
N GLU A 312 -7.10 18.32 20.52
CA GLU A 312 -6.76 19.74 20.71
C GLU A 312 -5.70 20.22 19.71
N ASN A 313 -4.78 19.34 19.30
CA ASN A 313 -3.75 19.63 18.30
C ASN A 313 -4.19 19.27 16.86
N ASN A 314 -5.50 19.06 16.60
CA ASN A 314 -6.07 18.73 15.29
C ASN A 314 -5.48 17.44 14.66
N ILE A 315 -5.02 16.50 15.46
CA ILE A 315 -4.52 15.20 15.01
C ILE A 315 -5.71 14.22 14.90
N SER A 316 -5.78 13.46 13.82
CA SER A 316 -6.84 12.48 13.57
C SER A 316 -6.29 11.21 12.93
N GLY A 317 -7.03 10.10 13.10
CA GLY A 317 -6.70 8.83 12.46
C GLY A 317 -5.53 8.08 13.09
N LEU A 318 -5.11 8.45 14.31
CA LEU A 318 -3.96 7.86 15.00
C LEU A 318 -4.29 6.55 15.73
N ASN A 319 -5.56 6.27 16.04
CA ASN A 319 -5.94 5.04 16.73
C ASN A 319 -5.43 3.81 16.01
N GLY A 320 -4.85 2.87 16.76
CA GLY A 320 -4.41 1.59 16.26
C GLY A 320 -5.56 0.72 15.75
N HIS A 321 -5.23 -0.36 15.07
CA HIS A 321 -6.26 -1.29 14.61
C HIS A 321 -6.88 -2.01 15.80
N ARG A 322 -8.21 -2.21 15.77
CA ARG A 322 -8.99 -2.85 16.87
C ARG A 322 -8.46 -4.21 17.34
N SER A 323 -7.70 -4.92 16.49
CA SER A 323 -7.11 -6.22 16.85
C SER A 323 -5.79 -6.11 17.62
N VAL A 324 -5.14 -4.93 17.60
CA VAL A 324 -3.83 -4.70 18.23
C VAL A 324 -3.93 -3.67 19.34
N GLY A 325 -4.85 -2.70 19.19
CA GLY A 325 -4.93 -1.55 20.10
C GLY A 325 -3.88 -0.49 19.83
N GLY A 326 -3.56 0.30 20.86
CA GLY A 326 -2.54 1.33 20.82
C GLY A 326 -2.78 2.41 19.75
N TYR A 327 -1.70 2.90 19.17
CA TYR A 327 -1.69 3.98 18.20
C TYR A 327 -0.95 3.56 16.92
N ARG A 328 -1.34 4.17 15.79
CA ARG A 328 -0.68 3.95 14.50
C ARG A 328 -0.64 5.24 13.69
N ALA A 329 0.53 5.81 13.53
CA ALA A 329 0.76 6.92 12.63
C ALA A 329 1.09 6.40 11.22
N SER A 330 0.15 6.56 10.27
CA SER A 330 0.39 6.27 8.85
C SER A 330 0.95 7.52 8.19
N ILE A 331 2.25 7.48 7.86
CA ILE A 331 3.04 8.63 7.40
C ILE A 331 3.42 8.52 5.91
N TYR A 332 2.44 8.17 5.08
CA TYR A 332 2.60 7.95 3.64
C TYR A 332 3.27 9.13 2.91
N ASN A 333 3.58 8.94 1.63
CA ASN A 333 4.33 9.91 0.82
C ASN A 333 3.77 11.34 0.90
N ALA A 334 2.43 11.50 0.90
CA ALA A 334 1.78 12.79 0.93
C ALA A 334 1.74 13.46 2.32
N MET A 335 2.23 12.79 3.38
CA MET A 335 2.30 13.36 4.72
C MET A 335 3.47 14.34 4.82
N ASP A 336 3.16 15.59 5.11
CA ASP A 336 4.18 16.60 5.39
C ASP A 336 4.90 16.31 6.72
N ILE A 337 6.21 16.52 6.75
CA ILE A 337 7.02 16.32 7.95
C ILE A 337 6.53 17.17 9.12
N SER A 338 6.04 18.39 8.85
CA SER A 338 5.45 19.27 9.86
C SER A 338 4.27 18.64 10.62
N SER A 339 3.50 17.76 9.98
CA SER A 339 2.43 17.02 10.66
C SER A 339 3.01 16.00 11.64
N VAL A 340 4.12 15.37 11.29
CA VAL A 340 4.83 14.44 12.18
C VAL A 340 5.45 15.19 13.35
N GLU A 341 6.04 16.36 13.11
CA GLU A 341 6.59 17.23 14.15
C GLU A 341 5.51 17.69 15.15
N ILE A 342 4.31 18.02 14.69
CA ILE A 342 3.17 18.34 15.56
C ILE A 342 2.75 17.14 16.42
N LEU A 343 2.78 15.93 15.87
CA LEU A 343 2.54 14.71 16.67
C LEU A 343 3.64 14.54 17.74
N ILE A 344 4.90 14.70 17.37
CA ILE A 344 6.04 14.64 18.29
C ILE A 344 5.91 15.67 19.41
N ASP A 345 5.59 16.92 19.09
CA ASP A 345 5.38 17.98 20.09
C ASP A 345 4.21 17.64 21.02
N THR A 346 3.17 17.01 20.50
CA THR A 346 2.04 16.55 21.33
C THR A 346 2.47 15.44 22.28
N ILE A 347 3.27 14.47 21.81
CA ILE A 347 3.85 13.40 22.63
C ILE A 347 4.73 14.01 23.73
N LYS A 348 5.64 14.93 23.42
CA LYS A 348 6.50 15.62 24.40
C LYS A 348 5.70 16.37 25.45
N LYS A 349 4.67 17.12 25.04
CA LYS A 349 3.80 17.83 25.99
C LYS A 349 3.07 16.86 26.90
N PHE A 350 2.61 15.74 26.37
CA PHE A 350 1.95 14.70 27.17
C PHE A 350 2.91 14.08 28.20
N LYS A 351 4.12 13.70 27.79
CA LYS A 351 5.17 13.18 28.69
C LYS A 351 5.50 14.13 29.84
N ASN A 352 5.52 15.43 29.59
CA ASN A 352 5.75 16.45 30.62
C ASN A 352 4.53 16.68 31.53
N TYR A 353 3.35 16.25 31.14
CA TYR A 353 2.11 16.44 31.90
C TYR A 353 1.87 15.33 32.90
N ILE A 354 2.28 14.09 32.59
CA ILE A 354 2.09 12.92 33.46
C ILE A 354 3.29 12.67 34.36
#